data_406642cb6a980b024ade89f55b8ed844
#
_entry.id   406642cb6a980b024ade89f55b8ed844
#
_cell.length_a   1.000
_cell.length_b   1.000
_cell.length_c   1.000
_cell.angle_alpha   90.00
_cell.angle_beta   90.00
_cell.angle_gamma   90.00
#
_symmetry.space_group_name_H-M   'P 1'
#
loop_
_entity.id
_entity.type
_entity.pdbx_description
1 polymer ?
#
loop_
_entity_poly.entity_id
_entity_poly.type
_entity_poly.pdbx_seq_one_letter_code
_entity_poly.pdbx_strand_id
1 'polypeptide(L)'
;IQVTGGTGFIGSHVVAQLLDKGYRVRAAARSAAKLQRIFPDASHLEAVEIPTLTSDYTKYLKGVDVVIHMAAELFSKVIRFLWTRINISLQAAYDGTLHIVRQSIDAGIKKIIITGTFASLFDSQLQTAFGQELVTERFFHPVTLETLDRNQAPMTIYQQSKTLADKKVWELAKEYPDVDFTILLPPAVFGPLVPNFPVTDSPTSIGTNYNLCKILTTGTEAYPSYPLGHLADVRDVAWAHVAALSTLSVPGRDKRFIIMNTTFKWKDVADLIRRERPELAHRLPTQDIVPPRLTDAPLDTSFAAEVLGLKDYIPWEDTVLAAVDVHVAWEKQNGL
;
A
#
# COMPACT_ATOMS: atom_id res chain seq x y z
N ILE A 1 9.52 -15.50 9.44
CA ILE A 1 9.35 -14.34 8.56
C ILE A 1 9.32 -13.08 9.42
N GLN A 2 10.10 -12.06 9.07
CA GLN A 2 10.02 -10.72 9.66
C GLN A 2 9.09 -9.85 8.82
N VAL A 3 8.08 -9.22 9.45
CA VAL A 3 7.17 -8.28 8.82
C VAL A 3 7.33 -6.91 9.46
N THR A 4 7.61 -5.85 8.69
CA THR A 4 7.58 -4.47 9.19
C THR A 4 6.26 -3.81 8.81
N GLY A 5 5.71 -2.96 9.67
CA GLY A 5 4.43 -2.30 9.41
C GLY A 5 3.20 -3.18 9.65
N GLY A 6 3.31 -4.26 10.43
CA GLY A 6 2.25 -5.23 10.69
C GLY A 6 0.97 -4.68 11.35
N THR A 7 1.00 -3.46 11.90
CA THR A 7 -0.20 -2.77 12.43
C THR A 7 -0.89 -1.86 11.42
N GLY A 8 -0.35 -1.76 10.20
CA GLY A 8 -0.94 -0.97 9.12
C GLY A 8 -2.08 -1.70 8.41
N PHE A 9 -2.82 -1.00 7.54
CA PHE A 9 -3.95 -1.55 6.82
C PHE A 9 -3.55 -2.78 5.98
N ILE A 10 -2.58 -2.67 5.08
CA ILE A 10 -2.07 -3.81 4.29
C ILE A 10 -1.34 -4.80 5.20
N GLY A 11 -0.48 -4.30 6.10
CA GLY A 11 0.37 -5.14 6.94
C GLY A 11 -0.38 -6.08 7.85
N SER A 12 -1.52 -5.67 8.40
CA SER A 12 -2.35 -6.54 9.22
C SER A 12 -2.96 -7.71 8.43
N HIS A 13 -3.37 -7.48 7.18
CA HIS A 13 -3.82 -8.55 6.29
C HIS A 13 -2.70 -9.51 5.89
N VAL A 14 -1.48 -9.01 5.65
CA VAL A 14 -0.32 -9.87 5.38
C VAL A 14 -0.01 -10.73 6.60
N VAL A 15 0.02 -10.15 7.80
CA VAL A 15 0.24 -10.92 9.05
C VAL A 15 -0.85 -11.97 9.22
N ALA A 16 -2.14 -11.63 9.04
CA ALA A 16 -3.25 -12.56 9.13
C ALA A 16 -3.07 -13.74 8.18
N GLN A 17 -2.85 -13.48 6.88
CA GLN A 17 -2.69 -14.54 5.88
C GLN A 17 -1.44 -15.42 6.10
N LEU A 18 -0.36 -14.85 6.64
CA LEU A 18 0.83 -15.63 7.03
C LEU A 18 0.53 -16.58 8.18
N LEU A 19 -0.18 -16.08 9.21
CA LEU A 19 -0.58 -16.89 10.37
C LEU A 19 -1.56 -18.00 9.98
N ASP A 20 -2.54 -17.69 9.13
CA ASP A 20 -3.51 -18.68 8.60
C ASP A 20 -2.83 -19.81 7.81
N LYS A 21 -1.70 -19.51 7.16
CA LYS A 21 -0.86 -20.51 6.47
C LYS A 21 0.15 -21.22 7.39
N GLY A 22 0.13 -20.94 8.69
CA GLY A 22 0.99 -21.60 9.67
C GLY A 22 2.43 -21.06 9.74
N TYR A 23 2.72 -19.92 9.12
CA TYR A 23 4.05 -19.31 9.23
C TYR A 23 4.30 -18.75 10.62
N ARG A 24 5.55 -18.84 11.07
CA ARG A 24 6.03 -18.10 12.25
C ARG A 24 6.36 -16.69 11.85
N VAL A 25 5.65 -15.71 12.41
CA VAL A 25 5.75 -14.30 12.06
C VAL A 25 6.32 -13.51 13.22
N ARG A 26 7.39 -12.77 12.97
CA ARG A 26 7.86 -11.70 13.84
C ARG A 26 7.40 -10.39 13.22
N ALA A 27 6.41 -9.74 13.81
CA ALA A 27 5.86 -8.49 13.28
C ALA A 27 6.41 -7.30 14.07
N ALA A 28 7.03 -6.37 13.35
CA ALA A 28 7.57 -5.13 13.90
C ALA A 28 6.59 -3.96 13.72
N ALA A 29 6.37 -3.23 14.79
CA ALA A 29 5.54 -2.03 14.81
C ALA A 29 6.04 -1.04 15.86
N ARG A 30 5.59 0.22 15.79
CA ARG A 30 5.86 1.24 16.84
C ARG A 30 5.20 0.92 18.18
N SER A 31 4.26 -0.03 18.21
CA SER A 31 3.62 -0.52 19.42
C SER A 31 3.35 -2.02 19.27
N ALA A 32 4.06 -2.82 20.02
CA ALA A 32 3.84 -4.27 20.11
C ALA A 32 2.46 -4.58 20.72
N ALA A 33 2.00 -3.78 21.68
CA ALA A 33 0.66 -3.92 22.26
C ALA A 33 -0.47 -3.77 21.24
N LYS A 34 -0.28 -2.93 20.21
CA LYS A 34 -1.25 -2.82 19.11
C LYS A 34 -1.32 -4.11 18.30
N LEU A 35 -0.19 -4.76 17.98
CA LEU A 35 -0.16 -6.05 17.30
C LEU A 35 -0.86 -7.15 18.11
N GLN A 36 -0.58 -7.24 19.41
CA GLN A 36 -1.22 -8.20 20.31
C GLN A 36 -2.74 -7.99 20.40
N ARG A 37 -3.20 -6.73 20.31
CA ARG A 37 -4.64 -6.44 20.30
C ARG A 37 -5.31 -6.87 19.01
N ILE A 38 -4.63 -6.71 17.86
CA ILE A 38 -5.16 -7.17 16.56
C ILE A 38 -5.22 -8.71 16.52
N PHE A 39 -4.21 -9.37 17.07
CA PHE A 39 -4.01 -10.82 17.01
C PHE A 39 -3.84 -11.42 18.42
N PRO A 40 -4.88 -11.40 19.29
CA PRO A 40 -4.73 -11.74 20.70
C PRO A 40 -4.30 -13.18 20.94
N ASP A 41 -4.76 -14.12 20.10
CA ASP A 41 -4.58 -15.57 20.30
C ASP A 41 -3.56 -16.17 19.32
N ALA A 42 -2.74 -15.36 18.66
CA ALA A 42 -1.82 -15.83 17.63
C ALA A 42 -0.54 -16.45 18.24
N SER A 43 -0.54 -17.76 18.45
CA SER A 43 0.61 -18.50 19.03
C SER A 43 1.89 -18.42 18.17
N HIS A 44 1.78 -18.21 16.88
CA HIS A 44 2.92 -18.11 15.94
C HIS A 44 3.34 -16.66 15.67
N LEU A 45 2.83 -15.68 16.42
CA LEU A 45 3.18 -14.28 16.31
C LEU A 45 4.09 -13.81 17.42
N GLU A 46 5.26 -13.32 17.07
CA GLU A 46 6.13 -12.53 17.95
C GLU A 46 5.96 -11.04 17.61
N ALA A 47 5.33 -10.28 18.51
CA ALA A 47 5.16 -8.84 18.35
C ALA A 47 6.39 -8.11 18.91
N VAL A 48 7.08 -7.33 18.06
CA VAL A 48 8.27 -6.57 18.47
C VAL A 48 8.07 -5.07 18.29
N GLU A 49 8.62 -4.31 19.23
CA GLU A 49 8.54 -2.86 19.19
C GLU A 49 9.79 -2.27 18.54
N ILE A 50 9.58 -1.49 17.49
CA ILE A 50 10.59 -0.78 16.73
C ILE A 50 10.15 0.69 16.63
N PRO A 51 10.81 1.62 17.34
CA PRO A 51 10.35 3.01 17.44
C PRO A 51 10.36 3.76 16.10
N THR A 52 11.40 3.55 15.28
CA THR A 52 11.59 4.24 13.99
C THR A 52 12.02 3.27 12.90
N LEU A 53 11.84 3.66 11.63
CA LEU A 53 12.26 2.86 10.48
C LEU A 53 13.79 2.71 10.37
N THR A 54 14.53 3.60 10.99
CA THR A 54 16.01 3.58 11.05
C THR A 54 16.57 3.01 12.36
N SER A 55 15.72 2.38 13.18
CA SER A 55 16.16 1.65 14.37
C SER A 55 16.99 0.43 14.01
N ASP A 56 17.80 -0.05 14.97
CA ASP A 56 18.55 -1.30 14.82
C ASP A 56 17.63 -2.52 14.84
N TYR A 57 17.58 -3.26 13.73
CA TYR A 57 16.84 -4.51 13.57
C TYR A 57 17.69 -5.75 13.84
N THR A 58 19.00 -5.64 14.04
CA THR A 58 19.96 -6.75 14.08
C THR A 58 19.51 -7.90 14.97
N LYS A 59 19.03 -7.58 16.19
CA LYS A 59 18.56 -8.63 17.13
C LYS A 59 17.28 -9.34 16.65
N TYR A 60 16.44 -8.64 15.88
CA TYR A 60 15.16 -9.14 15.40
C TYR A 60 15.27 -9.85 14.05
N LEU A 61 16.41 -9.75 13.38
CA LEU A 61 16.70 -10.48 12.13
C LEU A 61 17.32 -11.85 12.38
N LYS A 62 17.73 -12.16 13.62
CA LYS A 62 18.27 -13.48 13.97
C LYS A 62 17.21 -14.57 13.80
N GLY A 63 17.54 -15.62 13.00
CA GLY A 63 16.65 -16.74 12.71
C GLY A 63 15.48 -16.38 11.80
N VAL A 64 15.62 -15.32 11.01
CA VAL A 64 14.65 -14.88 10.00
C VAL A 64 15.12 -15.36 8.63
N ASP A 65 14.22 -16.01 7.88
CA ASP A 65 14.49 -16.50 6.52
C ASP A 65 14.11 -15.47 5.47
N VAL A 66 13.04 -14.70 5.73
CA VAL A 66 12.46 -13.71 4.79
C VAL A 66 12.07 -12.45 5.51
N VAL A 67 12.32 -11.30 4.89
CA VAL A 67 11.81 -9.99 5.30
C VAL A 67 10.73 -9.52 4.35
N ILE A 68 9.57 -9.10 4.90
CA ILE A 68 8.52 -8.37 4.19
C ILE A 68 8.47 -6.95 4.76
N HIS A 69 8.92 -5.99 3.96
CA HIS A 69 8.99 -4.58 4.37
C HIS A 69 7.80 -3.79 3.82
N MET A 70 6.88 -3.43 4.71
CA MET A 70 5.68 -2.64 4.37
C MET A 70 5.59 -1.34 5.16
N ALA A 71 6.47 -1.16 6.15
CA ALA A 71 6.44 0.03 6.98
C ALA A 71 6.77 1.27 6.13
N ALA A 72 5.86 2.22 6.13
CA ALA A 72 6.05 3.54 5.56
C ALA A 72 5.36 4.56 6.46
N GLU A 73 5.96 5.74 6.62
CA GLU A 73 5.27 6.84 7.25
C GLU A 73 4.40 7.54 6.21
N LEU A 74 3.10 7.24 6.24
CA LEU A 74 2.10 7.99 5.50
C LEU A 74 1.73 9.27 6.28
N PHE A 75 1.37 10.30 5.57
CA PHE A 75 1.10 11.69 5.98
C PHE A 75 0.12 11.94 7.15
N SER A 76 -0.24 10.96 7.97
CA SER A 76 -1.38 10.98 8.90
C SER A 76 -1.35 12.01 10.04
N LYS A 77 -0.27 12.81 10.21
CA LYS A 77 -0.21 13.89 11.22
C LYS A 77 0.42 15.20 10.73
N VAL A 78 0.50 15.43 9.42
CA VAL A 78 1.50 16.32 8.82
C VAL A 78 1.01 17.69 8.33
N ILE A 79 -0.29 17.96 8.32
CA ILE A 79 -0.79 19.22 7.72
C ILE A 79 -0.42 20.49 8.53
N ARG A 80 0.11 20.39 9.75
CA ARG A 80 0.23 21.55 10.65
C ARG A 80 1.61 22.23 10.74
N PHE A 81 2.74 21.63 10.20
CA PHE A 81 4.07 22.27 10.19
C PHE A 81 4.88 21.84 8.96
N LEU A 82 4.80 22.62 7.89
CA LEU A 82 5.22 22.23 6.53
C LEU A 82 6.71 21.93 6.29
N TRP A 83 7.64 22.55 6.98
CA TRP A 83 9.07 22.49 6.59
C TRP A 83 9.89 21.35 7.21
N THR A 84 9.67 21.01 8.45
CA THR A 84 10.44 19.95 9.14
C THR A 84 10.01 18.55 8.70
N ARG A 85 8.83 18.38 8.14
CA ARG A 85 8.17 17.10 7.84
C ARG A 85 8.36 16.58 6.44
N ILE A 86 8.72 17.44 5.47
CA ILE A 86 9.08 17.03 4.11
C ILE A 86 10.36 16.19 4.15
N ASN A 87 11.35 16.60 4.94
CA ASN A 87 12.56 15.83 5.17
C ASN A 87 12.28 14.49 5.86
N ILE A 88 11.32 14.44 6.80
CA ILE A 88 10.92 13.20 7.48
C ILE A 88 10.28 12.21 6.52
N SER A 89 9.42 12.65 5.61
CA SER A 89 8.75 11.75 4.66
C SER A 89 9.71 11.15 3.63
N LEU A 90 10.62 11.96 3.10
CA LEU A 90 11.70 11.50 2.22
C LEU A 90 12.61 10.52 2.96
N GLN A 91 13.06 10.91 4.16
CA GLN A 91 13.94 10.14 4.99
C GLN A 91 13.29 8.81 5.41
N ALA A 92 12.02 8.81 5.79
CA ALA A 92 11.32 7.61 6.20
C ALA A 92 11.10 6.62 5.03
N ALA A 93 10.69 7.10 3.86
CA ALA A 93 10.40 6.21 2.74
C ALA A 93 11.67 5.71 2.03
N TYR A 94 12.67 6.56 1.87
CA TYR A 94 13.93 6.21 1.22
C TYR A 94 14.91 5.56 2.20
N ASP A 95 15.34 6.31 3.23
CA ASP A 95 16.36 5.84 4.18
C ASP A 95 15.83 4.67 5.01
N GLY A 96 14.55 4.70 5.41
CA GLY A 96 13.94 3.61 6.17
C GLY A 96 13.91 2.29 5.40
N THR A 97 13.55 2.34 4.10
CA THR A 97 13.58 1.14 3.25
C THR A 97 15.01 0.62 3.08
N LEU A 98 15.96 1.50 2.77
CA LEU A 98 17.36 1.08 2.58
C LEU A 98 18.00 0.58 3.86
N HIS A 99 17.62 1.13 5.00
CA HIS A 99 18.12 0.71 6.30
C HIS A 99 17.78 -0.75 6.60
N ILE A 100 16.49 -1.12 6.51
CA ILE A 100 16.07 -2.51 6.75
C ILE A 100 16.62 -3.46 5.69
N VAL A 101 16.69 -3.04 4.42
CA VAL A 101 17.26 -3.86 3.34
C VAL A 101 18.73 -4.18 3.63
N ARG A 102 19.55 -3.19 3.95
CA ARG A 102 20.98 -3.41 4.29
C ARG A 102 21.16 -4.29 5.50
N GLN A 103 20.44 -4.02 6.60
CA GLN A 103 20.51 -4.90 7.78
C GLN A 103 20.04 -6.33 7.49
N SER A 104 19.10 -6.53 6.59
CA SER A 104 18.67 -7.85 6.16
C SER A 104 19.76 -8.58 5.38
N ILE A 105 20.45 -7.88 4.47
CA ILE A 105 21.61 -8.41 3.74
C ILE A 105 22.74 -8.77 4.71
N ASP A 106 23.09 -7.87 5.64
CA ASP A 106 24.13 -8.07 6.65
C ASP A 106 23.82 -9.25 7.59
N ALA A 107 22.52 -9.49 7.85
CA ALA A 107 22.04 -10.65 8.61
C ALA A 107 22.02 -11.95 7.80
N GLY A 108 22.41 -11.93 6.52
CA GLY A 108 22.47 -13.09 5.64
C GLY A 108 21.12 -13.51 5.05
N ILE A 109 20.09 -12.67 5.12
CA ILE A 109 18.76 -12.97 4.59
C ILE A 109 18.80 -12.93 3.07
N LYS A 110 18.25 -13.98 2.44
CA LYS A 110 18.32 -14.18 0.99
C LYS A 110 17.02 -13.86 0.26
N LYS A 111 15.95 -13.48 0.95
CA LYS A 111 14.68 -13.10 0.33
C LYS A 111 14.10 -11.87 1.02
N ILE A 112 13.89 -10.81 0.24
CA ILE A 112 13.38 -9.53 0.72
C ILE A 112 12.23 -9.07 -0.18
N ILE A 113 11.03 -8.92 0.40
CA ILE A 113 9.82 -8.50 -0.29
C ILE A 113 9.46 -7.10 0.21
N ILE A 114 9.20 -6.17 -0.70
CA ILE A 114 8.99 -4.75 -0.38
C ILE A 114 7.67 -4.27 -0.97
N THR A 115 6.90 -3.53 -0.18
CA THR A 115 5.76 -2.79 -0.69
C THR A 115 6.22 -1.48 -1.31
N GLY A 116 6.19 -1.41 -2.62
CA GLY A 116 6.37 -0.22 -3.42
C GLY A 116 5.07 0.59 -3.55
N THR A 117 4.89 1.21 -4.69
CA THR A 117 3.64 1.88 -5.09
C THR A 117 3.58 1.96 -6.61
N PHE A 118 2.40 1.80 -7.19
CA PHE A 118 2.21 2.02 -8.62
C PHE A 118 2.51 3.47 -9.04
N ALA A 119 2.41 4.43 -8.11
CA ALA A 119 2.75 5.82 -8.36
C ALA A 119 4.21 6.00 -8.83
N SER A 120 5.11 5.06 -8.52
CA SER A 120 6.50 5.06 -9.01
C SER A 120 6.63 4.77 -10.52
N LEU A 121 5.55 4.38 -11.20
CA LEU A 121 5.50 4.17 -12.65
C LEU A 121 5.33 5.47 -13.43
N PHE A 122 4.78 6.52 -12.80
CA PHE A 122 4.34 7.74 -13.46
C PHE A 122 5.23 8.94 -13.13
N ASP A 123 5.26 9.92 -14.04
CA ASP A 123 5.92 11.22 -13.80
C ASP A 123 5.13 12.08 -12.78
N SER A 124 5.76 13.16 -12.27
CA SER A 124 5.15 14.04 -11.26
C SER A 124 3.91 14.80 -11.74
N GLN A 125 3.75 14.93 -13.06
CA GLN A 125 2.59 15.61 -13.68
C GLN A 125 1.51 14.61 -14.06
N LEU A 126 1.74 13.31 -13.82
CA LEU A 126 0.83 12.20 -14.15
C LEU A 126 0.50 12.12 -15.65
N GLN A 127 1.34 12.64 -16.54
CA GLN A 127 1.06 12.63 -17.97
C GLN A 127 0.95 11.20 -18.51
N THR A 128 1.84 10.31 -18.05
CA THR A 128 1.83 8.89 -18.42
C THR A 128 0.71 8.11 -17.73
N ALA A 129 0.13 8.64 -16.65
CA ALA A 129 -0.99 8.00 -15.95
C ALA A 129 -2.34 8.21 -16.67
N PHE A 130 -2.45 9.22 -17.52
CA PHE A 130 -3.65 9.58 -18.29
C PHE A 130 -3.40 9.48 -19.79
N GLY A 131 -3.02 8.32 -20.25
CA GLY A 131 -2.69 8.05 -21.65
C GLY A 131 -3.34 6.77 -22.15
N GLN A 132 -3.00 6.43 -23.40
CA GLN A 132 -3.42 5.15 -24.01
C GLN A 132 -2.25 4.14 -24.06
N GLU A 133 -1.05 4.58 -23.65
CA GLU A 133 0.12 3.71 -23.62
C GLU A 133 -0.02 2.67 -22.48
N LEU A 134 0.26 1.40 -22.83
CA LEU A 134 0.29 0.33 -21.84
C LEU A 134 1.50 0.52 -20.91
N VAL A 135 1.23 0.85 -19.65
CA VAL A 135 2.25 1.02 -18.62
C VAL A 135 2.62 -0.33 -18.02
N THR A 136 3.88 -0.69 -18.11
CA THR A 136 4.42 -1.94 -17.57
C THR A 136 5.22 -1.68 -16.29
N GLU A 137 5.59 -2.73 -15.58
CA GLU A 137 6.47 -2.67 -14.40
C GLU A 137 7.85 -2.09 -14.69
N ARG A 138 8.24 -1.94 -15.96
CA ARG A 138 9.53 -1.38 -16.37
C ARG A 138 9.56 0.15 -16.35
N PHE A 139 8.39 0.78 -16.27
CA PHE A 139 8.29 2.22 -16.16
C PHE A 139 8.78 2.71 -14.80
N PHE A 140 9.49 3.84 -14.81
CA PHE A 140 9.94 4.52 -13.60
C PHE A 140 9.76 6.02 -13.72
N HIS A 141 9.30 6.62 -12.66
CA HIS A 141 9.37 8.07 -12.49
C HIS A 141 10.81 8.56 -12.76
N PRO A 142 11.01 9.63 -13.55
CA PRO A 142 12.35 10.07 -13.97
C PRO A 142 13.21 10.69 -12.87
N VAL A 143 12.71 10.85 -11.65
CA VAL A 143 13.42 11.47 -10.53
C VAL A 143 14.76 10.79 -10.24
N THR A 144 15.78 11.63 -9.94
CA THR A 144 17.06 11.25 -9.35
C THR A 144 17.27 12.01 -8.03
N LEU A 145 18.30 11.68 -7.26
CA LEU A 145 18.62 12.42 -6.03
C LEU A 145 18.94 13.89 -6.29
N GLU A 146 19.53 14.20 -7.46
CA GLU A 146 19.89 15.56 -7.89
C GLU A 146 18.66 16.36 -8.34
N THR A 147 17.68 15.70 -8.95
CA THR A 147 16.47 16.36 -9.48
C THR A 147 15.32 16.38 -8.50
N LEU A 148 15.51 15.80 -7.30
CA LEU A 148 14.51 15.78 -6.26
C LEU A 148 14.18 17.20 -5.77
N ASP A 149 12.96 17.67 -6.06
CA ASP A 149 12.46 18.95 -5.52
C ASP A 149 11.62 18.74 -4.27
N ARG A 150 12.14 19.23 -3.16
CA ARG A 150 11.52 19.13 -1.84
C ARG A 150 10.40 20.14 -1.60
N ASN A 151 10.16 21.07 -2.53
CA ASN A 151 9.13 22.09 -2.45
C ASN A 151 7.83 21.68 -3.16
N GLN A 152 7.75 20.44 -3.61
CA GLN A 152 6.57 19.87 -4.27
C GLN A 152 5.45 19.52 -3.26
N ALA A 153 4.27 19.21 -3.81
CA ALA A 153 3.16 18.70 -3.01
C ALA A 153 3.56 17.41 -2.25
N PRO A 154 3.05 17.18 -1.04
CA PRO A 154 3.40 16.01 -0.22
C PRO A 154 3.27 14.67 -0.94
N MET A 155 2.25 14.49 -1.79
CA MET A 155 2.07 13.25 -2.57
C MET A 155 3.16 13.09 -3.62
N THR A 156 3.61 14.15 -4.26
CA THR A 156 4.72 14.12 -5.23
C THR A 156 6.03 13.73 -4.54
N ILE A 157 6.30 14.29 -3.35
CA ILE A 157 7.50 13.93 -2.56
C ILE A 157 7.45 12.46 -2.14
N TYR A 158 6.29 11.98 -1.71
CA TYR A 158 6.08 10.56 -1.39
C TYR A 158 6.37 9.67 -2.61
N GLN A 159 5.77 9.98 -3.76
CA GLN A 159 6.00 9.28 -5.03
C GLN A 159 7.48 9.22 -5.39
N GLN A 160 8.16 10.36 -5.38
CA GLN A 160 9.59 10.47 -5.66
C GLN A 160 10.44 9.67 -4.68
N SER A 161 10.14 9.74 -3.38
CA SER A 161 10.85 9.00 -2.34
C SER A 161 10.73 7.49 -2.52
N LYS A 162 9.52 7.01 -2.82
CA LYS A 162 9.28 5.57 -3.09
C LYS A 162 9.97 5.12 -4.38
N THR A 163 9.99 5.96 -5.41
CA THR A 163 10.70 5.68 -6.66
C THR A 163 12.21 5.57 -6.44
N LEU A 164 12.80 6.50 -5.69
CA LEU A 164 14.24 6.48 -5.39
C LEU A 164 14.62 5.23 -4.58
N ALA A 165 13.78 4.85 -3.60
CA ALA A 165 13.98 3.62 -2.83
C ALA A 165 13.91 2.37 -3.74
N ASP A 166 12.89 2.31 -4.63
CA ASP A 166 12.71 1.24 -5.61
C ASP A 166 13.97 1.11 -6.51
N LYS A 167 14.41 2.21 -7.14
CA LYS A 167 15.62 2.23 -7.97
C LYS A 167 16.86 1.74 -7.20
N LYS A 168 17.04 2.19 -5.96
CA LYS A 168 18.19 1.80 -5.14
C LYS A 168 18.17 0.33 -4.74
N VAL A 169 16.99 -0.25 -4.52
CA VAL A 169 16.87 -1.69 -4.26
C VAL A 169 17.36 -2.50 -5.46
N TRP A 170 17.05 -2.08 -6.71
CA TRP A 170 17.54 -2.77 -7.90
C TRP A 170 19.05 -2.56 -8.16
N GLU A 171 19.64 -1.46 -7.71
CA GLU A 171 21.10 -1.34 -7.66
C GLU A 171 21.71 -2.34 -6.67
N LEU A 172 21.14 -2.47 -5.45
CA LEU A 172 21.58 -3.47 -4.48
C LEU A 172 21.37 -4.90 -4.98
N ALA A 173 20.32 -5.18 -5.75
CA ALA A 173 20.11 -6.49 -6.36
C ALA A 173 21.25 -6.90 -7.31
N LYS A 174 21.88 -5.92 -7.97
CA LYS A 174 23.07 -6.18 -8.81
C LYS A 174 24.34 -6.39 -7.97
N GLU A 175 24.44 -5.70 -6.84
CA GLU A 175 25.58 -5.85 -5.90
C GLU A 175 25.49 -7.18 -5.13
N TYR A 176 24.28 -7.68 -4.85
CA TYR A 176 23.99 -8.88 -4.07
C TYR A 176 23.13 -9.88 -4.87
N PRO A 177 23.68 -10.51 -5.92
CA PRO A 177 22.92 -11.35 -6.85
C PRO A 177 22.37 -12.66 -6.20
N ASP A 178 22.83 -13.02 -5.02
CA ASP A 178 22.36 -14.14 -4.21
C ASP A 178 21.18 -13.77 -3.28
N VAL A 179 20.75 -12.50 -3.28
CA VAL A 179 19.58 -12.01 -2.56
C VAL A 179 18.43 -11.83 -3.54
N ASP A 180 17.32 -12.47 -3.24
CA ASP A 180 16.11 -12.42 -4.04
C ASP A 180 15.20 -11.24 -3.60
N PHE A 181 15.18 -10.19 -4.41
CA PHE A 181 14.32 -9.02 -4.18
C PHE A 181 13.00 -9.12 -4.93
N THR A 182 11.94 -8.71 -4.29
CA THR A 182 10.61 -8.55 -4.89
C THR A 182 10.00 -7.21 -4.48
N ILE A 183 9.49 -6.43 -5.43
CA ILE A 183 8.76 -5.19 -5.14
C ILE A 183 7.35 -5.30 -5.70
N LEU A 184 6.35 -5.09 -4.82
CA LEU A 184 4.94 -5.10 -5.18
C LEU A 184 4.45 -3.66 -5.30
N LEU A 185 3.77 -3.33 -6.39
CA LEU A 185 3.32 -1.98 -6.74
C LEU A 185 1.78 -1.89 -6.69
N PRO A 186 1.18 -1.82 -5.49
CA PRO A 186 -0.25 -1.62 -5.38
C PRO A 186 -0.64 -0.18 -5.73
N PRO A 187 -1.85 0.02 -6.33
CA PRO A 187 -2.49 1.31 -6.51
C PRO A 187 -3.17 1.78 -5.21
N ALA A 188 -4.31 2.46 -5.33
CA ALA A 188 -5.16 2.72 -4.18
C ALA A 188 -5.73 1.39 -3.66
N VAL A 189 -5.46 1.10 -2.38
CA VAL A 189 -5.86 -0.17 -1.75
C VAL A 189 -7.05 0.07 -0.87
N PHE A 190 -8.14 -0.66 -1.10
CA PHE A 190 -9.39 -0.57 -0.35
C PHE A 190 -9.82 -1.96 0.14
N GLY A 191 -10.85 -2.02 0.98
CA GLY A 191 -11.44 -3.27 1.44
C GLY A 191 -11.68 -3.33 2.94
N PRO A 192 -11.97 -4.51 3.50
CA PRO A 192 -12.29 -4.68 4.91
C PRO A 192 -11.08 -4.43 5.81
N LEU A 193 -11.33 -4.18 7.09
CA LEU A 193 -10.32 -4.27 8.13
C LEU A 193 -10.22 -5.72 8.62
N VAL A 194 -9.05 -6.15 9.09
CA VAL A 194 -8.95 -7.41 9.82
C VAL A 194 -9.73 -7.33 11.14
N PRO A 195 -10.19 -8.46 11.70
CA PRO A 195 -10.80 -8.49 13.03
C PRO A 195 -9.93 -7.77 14.07
N ASN A 196 -10.56 -7.09 15.02
CA ASN A 196 -9.91 -6.32 16.09
C ASN A 196 -8.98 -5.21 15.63
N PHE A 197 -9.04 -4.80 14.36
CA PHE A 197 -8.23 -3.66 13.89
C PHE A 197 -8.64 -2.39 14.66
N PRO A 198 -7.71 -1.74 15.38
CA PRO A 198 -8.08 -0.61 16.22
C PRO A 198 -8.31 0.64 15.36
N VAL A 199 -9.53 1.13 15.40
CA VAL A 199 -9.92 2.41 14.82
C VAL A 199 -10.01 3.48 15.90
N THR A 200 -9.79 4.74 15.53
CA THR A 200 -9.86 5.92 16.40
C THR A 200 -10.88 6.90 15.84
N ASP A 201 -11.08 8.03 16.49
CA ASP A 201 -11.89 9.16 16.01
C ASP A 201 -11.37 9.79 14.71
N SER A 202 -10.08 9.58 14.40
CA SER A 202 -9.52 10.06 13.13
C SER A 202 -10.04 9.20 11.95
N PRO A 203 -10.63 9.82 10.91
CA PRO A 203 -11.09 9.08 9.74
C PRO A 203 -9.95 8.36 8.99
N THR A 204 -8.71 8.81 9.14
CA THR A 204 -7.55 8.12 8.56
C THR A 204 -7.22 6.82 9.26
N SER A 205 -7.83 6.51 10.40
CA SER A 205 -7.63 5.24 11.12
C SER A 205 -8.17 4.04 10.35
N ILE A 206 -9.14 4.23 9.45
CA ILE A 206 -9.66 3.17 8.57
C ILE A 206 -8.81 2.95 7.31
N GLY A 207 -7.57 3.43 7.31
CA GLY A 207 -6.66 3.29 6.18
C GLY A 207 -7.07 4.13 4.97
N THR A 208 -6.73 3.66 3.78
CA THR A 208 -7.05 4.33 2.51
C THR A 208 -8.54 4.33 2.17
N ASN A 209 -9.37 3.51 2.84
CA ASN A 209 -10.83 3.52 2.71
C ASN A 209 -11.41 4.92 2.88
N TYR A 210 -10.81 5.75 3.75
CA TYR A 210 -11.20 7.14 3.92
C TYR A 210 -11.23 7.93 2.59
N ASN A 211 -10.29 7.66 1.67
CA ASN A 211 -10.24 8.37 0.39
C ASN A 211 -11.37 7.95 -0.55
N LEU A 212 -11.75 6.67 -0.58
CA LEU A 212 -12.91 6.19 -1.33
C LEU A 212 -14.19 6.79 -0.75
N CYS A 213 -14.32 6.75 0.57
CA CYS A 213 -15.53 7.18 1.26
C CYS A 213 -15.74 8.69 1.28
N LYS A 214 -14.79 9.47 0.75
CA LYS A 214 -15.05 10.91 0.44
C LYS A 214 -16.28 11.12 -0.43
N ILE A 215 -16.66 10.14 -1.25
CA ILE A 215 -17.92 10.22 -2.02
C ILE A 215 -19.16 10.40 -1.14
N LEU A 216 -19.10 9.94 0.11
CA LEU A 216 -20.20 10.10 1.09
C LEU A 216 -20.10 11.40 1.90
N THR A 217 -18.98 12.12 1.83
CA THR A 217 -18.70 13.29 2.68
C THR A 217 -18.42 14.57 1.88
N THR A 218 -18.22 14.48 0.56
CA THR A 218 -17.99 15.65 -0.31
C THR A 218 -19.27 16.46 -0.55
N GLY A 219 -20.44 15.86 -0.29
CA GLY A 219 -21.75 16.46 -0.56
C GLY A 219 -22.32 16.01 -1.92
N THR A 220 -23.55 16.44 -2.17
CA THR A 220 -24.34 16.00 -3.34
C THR A 220 -24.03 16.76 -4.62
N GLU A 221 -23.26 17.85 -4.53
CA GLU A 221 -23.00 18.78 -5.64
C GLU A 221 -21.73 18.47 -6.44
N ALA A 222 -20.89 17.53 -5.98
CA ALA A 222 -19.63 17.22 -6.64
C ALA A 222 -19.14 15.79 -6.36
N TYR A 223 -18.34 15.26 -7.27
CA TYR A 223 -17.55 14.05 -7.02
C TYR A 223 -16.23 14.40 -6.32
N PRO A 224 -15.64 13.45 -5.54
CA PRO A 224 -14.33 13.65 -4.96
C PRO A 224 -13.26 13.92 -6.03
N SER A 225 -12.36 14.86 -5.76
CA SER A 225 -11.21 15.13 -6.60
C SER A 225 -10.07 14.14 -6.32
N TYR A 226 -10.24 12.88 -6.69
CA TYR A 226 -9.17 11.88 -6.63
C TYR A 226 -8.73 11.57 -8.07
N PRO A 227 -7.44 11.75 -8.40
CA PRO A 227 -7.03 11.82 -9.80
C PRO A 227 -6.97 10.46 -10.51
N LEU A 228 -6.76 9.36 -9.78
CA LEU A 228 -6.52 8.03 -10.37
C LEU A 228 -7.59 7.02 -9.96
N GLY A 229 -8.15 6.34 -10.94
CA GLY A 229 -9.20 5.35 -10.75
C GLY A 229 -8.72 3.91 -10.52
N HIS A 230 -7.40 3.67 -10.43
CA HIS A 230 -6.86 2.33 -10.21
C HIS A 230 -7.08 1.85 -8.77
N LEU A 231 -7.54 0.62 -8.61
CA LEU A 231 -7.76 0.02 -7.28
C LEU A 231 -7.26 -1.42 -7.19
N ALA A 232 -6.98 -1.83 -5.95
CA ALA A 232 -6.80 -3.23 -5.56
C ALA A 232 -7.48 -3.50 -4.22
N ASP A 233 -7.98 -4.71 -4.03
CA ASP A 233 -8.45 -5.16 -2.73
C ASP A 233 -7.24 -5.43 -1.80
N VAL A 234 -7.37 -5.04 -0.54
CA VAL A 234 -6.31 -5.23 0.46
C VAL A 234 -5.96 -6.70 0.67
N ARG A 235 -6.93 -7.61 0.49
CA ARG A 235 -6.75 -9.06 0.60
C ARG A 235 -5.93 -9.62 -0.55
N ASP A 236 -6.11 -9.10 -1.78
CA ASP A 236 -5.33 -9.47 -2.96
C ASP A 236 -3.89 -8.94 -2.85
N VAL A 237 -3.74 -7.70 -2.38
CA VAL A 237 -2.41 -7.13 -2.11
C VAL A 237 -1.67 -7.94 -1.06
N ALA A 238 -2.35 -8.34 0.02
CA ALA A 238 -1.76 -9.21 1.04
C ALA A 238 -1.40 -10.58 0.48
N TRP A 239 -2.31 -11.17 -0.31
CA TRP A 239 -2.06 -12.44 -0.98
C TRP A 239 -0.81 -12.40 -1.88
N ALA A 240 -0.63 -11.31 -2.63
CA ALA A 240 0.55 -11.12 -3.49
C ALA A 240 1.86 -11.12 -2.68
N HIS A 241 1.89 -10.50 -1.49
CA HIS A 241 3.05 -10.54 -0.60
C HIS A 241 3.35 -11.97 -0.12
N VAL A 242 2.30 -12.72 0.21
CA VAL A 242 2.44 -14.11 0.66
C VAL A 242 2.85 -15.02 -0.50
N ALA A 243 2.28 -14.84 -1.69
CA ALA A 243 2.66 -15.59 -2.88
C ALA A 243 4.13 -15.38 -3.27
N ALA A 244 4.66 -14.16 -3.08
CA ALA A 244 6.05 -13.83 -3.37
C ALA A 244 7.06 -14.65 -2.52
N LEU A 245 6.65 -15.25 -1.42
CA LEU A 245 7.51 -16.13 -0.61
C LEU A 245 8.03 -17.34 -1.41
N SER A 246 7.21 -17.89 -2.26
CA SER A 246 7.51 -19.11 -3.04
C SER A 246 8.04 -18.83 -4.45
N THR A 247 8.08 -17.57 -4.90
CA THR A 247 8.60 -17.25 -6.22
C THR A 247 10.11 -17.39 -6.30
N LEU A 248 10.60 -17.91 -7.42
CA LEU A 248 12.03 -17.97 -7.73
C LEU A 248 12.48 -16.68 -8.43
N SER A 249 13.79 -16.49 -8.50
CA SER A 249 14.37 -15.44 -9.35
C SER A 249 13.97 -15.64 -10.80
N VAL A 250 13.64 -14.55 -11.49
CA VAL A 250 13.30 -14.56 -12.92
C VAL A 250 14.52 -14.06 -13.68
N PRO A 251 15.23 -14.92 -14.47
CA PRO A 251 16.42 -14.51 -15.17
C PRO A 251 16.18 -13.30 -16.08
N GLY A 252 17.01 -12.27 -15.94
CA GLY A 252 16.97 -11.06 -16.79
C GLY A 252 15.77 -10.14 -16.56
N ARG A 253 14.98 -10.34 -15.51
CA ARG A 253 13.83 -9.51 -15.19
C ARG A 253 13.71 -9.25 -13.68
N ASP A 254 13.67 -7.99 -13.31
CA ASP A 254 13.44 -7.59 -11.92
C ASP A 254 12.01 -7.99 -11.50
N LYS A 255 11.88 -8.60 -10.32
CA LYS A 255 10.57 -9.00 -9.77
C LYS A 255 9.82 -7.79 -9.20
N ARG A 256 9.37 -6.94 -10.08
CA ARG A 256 8.58 -5.75 -9.82
C ARG A 256 7.17 -5.98 -10.37
N PHE A 257 6.15 -6.07 -9.51
CA PHE A 257 4.82 -6.53 -9.88
C PHE A 257 3.78 -5.45 -9.67
N ILE A 258 3.04 -5.10 -10.71
CA ILE A 258 1.84 -4.27 -10.62
C ILE A 258 0.71 -5.14 -10.07
N ILE A 259 0.16 -4.76 -8.92
CA ILE A 259 -0.94 -5.48 -8.25
C ILE A 259 -2.19 -4.63 -8.37
N MET A 260 -2.96 -4.85 -9.42
CA MET A 260 -4.13 -4.04 -9.71
C MET A 260 -5.29 -4.93 -10.19
N ASN A 261 -6.46 -4.74 -9.60
CA ASN A 261 -7.68 -5.41 -10.03
C ASN A 261 -8.23 -4.73 -11.29
N THR A 262 -8.66 -3.46 -11.16
CA THR A 262 -9.35 -2.72 -12.22
C THR A 262 -9.22 -1.22 -12.03
N THR A 263 -9.74 -0.48 -12.98
CA THR A 263 -10.03 0.95 -12.82
C THR A 263 -11.49 1.14 -12.42
N PHE A 264 -11.77 2.19 -11.65
CA PHE A 264 -13.13 2.59 -11.32
C PHE A 264 -13.42 4.02 -11.77
N LYS A 265 -14.69 4.30 -12.02
CA LYS A 265 -15.19 5.66 -12.21
C LYS A 265 -16.06 6.03 -11.03
N TRP A 266 -15.98 7.26 -10.57
CA TRP A 266 -16.78 7.73 -9.44
C TRP A 266 -18.29 7.54 -9.65
N LYS A 267 -18.76 7.66 -10.91
CA LYS A 267 -20.16 7.39 -11.24
C LYS A 267 -20.55 5.94 -10.95
N ASP A 268 -19.71 4.99 -11.36
CA ASP A 268 -19.99 3.56 -11.17
C ASP A 268 -20.01 3.22 -9.67
N VAL A 269 -19.09 3.83 -8.88
CA VAL A 269 -19.09 3.72 -7.40
C VAL A 269 -20.37 4.29 -6.80
N ALA A 270 -20.82 5.47 -7.23
CA ALA A 270 -22.06 6.06 -6.74
C ALA A 270 -23.29 5.21 -7.08
N ASP A 271 -23.35 4.68 -8.30
CA ASP A 271 -24.46 3.83 -8.74
C ASP A 271 -24.48 2.49 -8.01
N LEU A 272 -23.31 1.90 -7.74
CA LEU A 272 -23.18 0.71 -6.90
C LEU A 272 -23.71 0.98 -5.48
N ILE A 273 -23.25 2.06 -4.84
CA ILE A 273 -23.68 2.38 -3.47
C ILE A 273 -25.20 2.66 -3.43
N ARG A 274 -25.76 3.37 -4.41
CA ARG A 274 -27.21 3.61 -4.47
C ARG A 274 -28.02 2.32 -4.55
N ARG A 275 -27.51 1.33 -5.29
CA ARG A 275 -28.19 0.04 -5.48
C ARG A 275 -28.07 -0.84 -4.24
N GLU A 276 -26.87 -0.96 -3.67
CA GLU A 276 -26.56 -1.93 -2.62
C GLU A 276 -26.68 -1.35 -1.19
N ARG A 277 -26.68 -0.01 -1.06
CA ARG A 277 -26.82 0.73 0.23
C ARG A 277 -27.76 1.92 0.02
N PRO A 278 -29.06 1.67 -0.29
CA PRO A 278 -30.02 2.72 -0.63
C PRO A 278 -30.19 3.77 0.48
N GLU A 279 -29.94 3.40 1.73
CA GLU A 279 -29.97 4.31 2.89
C GLU A 279 -28.91 5.42 2.79
N LEU A 280 -27.84 5.22 2.04
CA LEU A 280 -26.77 6.20 1.82
C LEU A 280 -27.00 7.06 0.58
N ALA A 281 -28.04 6.79 -0.22
CA ALA A 281 -28.26 7.46 -1.50
C ALA A 281 -28.35 8.99 -1.38
N HIS A 282 -28.89 9.50 -0.27
CA HIS A 282 -29.03 10.92 0.01
C HIS A 282 -27.69 11.66 0.24
N ARG A 283 -26.60 10.92 0.42
CA ARG A 283 -25.24 11.45 0.64
C ARG A 283 -24.41 11.50 -0.64
N LEU A 284 -24.88 10.88 -1.71
CA LEU A 284 -24.14 10.73 -2.96
C LEU A 284 -24.35 11.91 -3.90
N PRO A 285 -23.39 12.21 -4.80
CA PRO A 285 -23.58 13.20 -5.85
C PRO A 285 -24.85 12.94 -6.65
N THR A 286 -25.58 14.00 -7.02
CA THR A 286 -26.81 13.88 -7.83
C THR A 286 -26.49 13.28 -9.21
N GLN A 287 -27.47 12.60 -9.84
CA GLN A 287 -27.23 11.82 -11.06
C GLN A 287 -26.92 12.65 -12.31
N ASP A 288 -27.29 13.94 -12.29
CA ASP A 288 -27.04 14.92 -13.35
C ASP A 288 -25.64 15.53 -13.32
N ILE A 289 -24.87 15.33 -12.22
CA ILE A 289 -23.49 15.79 -12.12
C ILE A 289 -22.60 14.90 -12.98
N VAL A 290 -21.85 15.53 -13.88
CA VAL A 290 -20.88 14.84 -14.73
C VAL A 290 -19.57 14.69 -13.96
N PRO A 291 -19.10 13.45 -13.72
CA PRO A 291 -17.79 13.23 -13.07
C PRO A 291 -16.65 13.71 -13.98
N PRO A 292 -15.50 14.05 -13.40
CA PRO A 292 -14.29 14.34 -14.19
C PRO A 292 -14.00 13.20 -15.16
N ARG A 293 -13.80 13.51 -16.44
CA ARG A 293 -13.38 12.53 -17.45
C ARG A 293 -11.88 12.38 -17.38
N LEU A 294 -11.42 11.37 -16.67
CA LEU A 294 -10.03 10.94 -16.70
C LEU A 294 -10.02 9.56 -17.36
N THR A 295 -9.14 9.39 -18.36
CA THR A 295 -8.88 8.09 -18.96
C THR A 295 -7.57 7.60 -18.37
N ASP A 296 -7.66 6.70 -17.42
CA ASP A 296 -6.48 6.09 -16.82
C ASP A 296 -5.75 5.23 -17.85
N ALA A 297 -4.42 5.31 -17.87
CA ALA A 297 -3.60 4.47 -18.70
C ALA A 297 -3.78 2.99 -18.32
N PRO A 298 -3.83 2.07 -19.30
CA PRO A 298 -3.88 0.64 -19.00
C PRO A 298 -2.57 0.19 -18.35
N LEU A 299 -2.68 -0.63 -17.30
CA LEU A 299 -1.53 -1.22 -16.61
C LEU A 299 -1.39 -2.69 -16.95
N ASP A 300 -0.17 -3.15 -17.26
CA ASP A 300 0.12 -4.55 -17.52
C ASP A 300 0.31 -5.33 -16.21
N THR A 301 -0.65 -6.17 -15.88
CA THR A 301 -0.59 -7.07 -14.71
C THR A 301 -0.19 -8.50 -15.08
N SER A 302 0.14 -8.78 -16.35
CA SER A 302 0.45 -10.12 -16.85
C SER A 302 1.61 -10.77 -16.10
N PHE A 303 2.62 -9.99 -15.73
CA PHE A 303 3.78 -10.49 -14.99
C PHE A 303 3.41 -10.97 -13.57
N ALA A 304 2.50 -10.27 -12.90
CA ALA A 304 1.97 -10.74 -11.61
C ALA A 304 1.13 -12.01 -11.77
N ALA A 305 0.35 -12.11 -12.84
CA ALA A 305 -0.43 -13.32 -13.16
C ALA A 305 0.48 -14.52 -13.47
N GLU A 306 1.57 -14.32 -14.21
CA GLU A 306 2.52 -15.36 -14.59
C GLU A 306 3.32 -15.88 -13.41
N VAL A 307 3.93 -14.99 -12.63
CA VAL A 307 4.93 -15.36 -11.62
C VAL A 307 4.33 -15.56 -10.23
N LEU A 308 3.39 -14.71 -9.83
CA LEU A 308 2.70 -14.85 -8.54
C LEU A 308 1.49 -15.78 -8.63
N GLY A 309 0.94 -16.01 -9.83
CA GLY A 309 -0.31 -16.73 -10.02
C GLY A 309 -1.56 -15.90 -9.70
N LEU A 310 -1.44 -14.58 -9.61
CA LEU A 310 -2.54 -13.67 -9.31
C LEU A 310 -3.36 -13.39 -10.59
N LYS A 311 -4.33 -14.25 -10.85
CA LYS A 311 -5.22 -14.18 -12.04
C LYS A 311 -6.62 -13.74 -11.68
N ASP A 312 -7.10 -14.20 -10.54
CA ASP A 312 -8.45 -13.96 -10.07
C ASP A 312 -8.39 -12.95 -8.92
N TYR A 313 -8.90 -11.77 -9.16
CA TYR A 313 -9.00 -10.70 -8.17
C TYR A 313 -10.40 -10.68 -7.55
N ILE A 314 -10.49 -10.22 -6.32
CA ILE A 314 -11.78 -9.94 -5.67
C ILE A 314 -12.52 -8.88 -6.49
N PRO A 315 -13.81 -9.07 -6.83
CA PRO A 315 -14.59 -8.09 -7.58
C PRO A 315 -14.50 -6.69 -6.96
N TRP A 316 -14.35 -5.67 -7.80
CA TRP A 316 -14.19 -4.29 -7.32
C TRP A 316 -15.43 -3.82 -6.54
N GLU A 317 -16.60 -4.35 -6.88
CA GLU A 317 -17.87 -4.09 -6.19
C GLU A 317 -17.78 -4.52 -4.72
N ASP A 318 -17.28 -5.73 -4.47
CA ASP A 318 -17.10 -6.27 -3.11
C ASP A 318 -16.08 -5.44 -2.32
N THR A 319 -15.01 -4.99 -2.99
CA THR A 319 -13.99 -4.13 -2.39
C THR A 319 -14.57 -2.78 -1.97
N VAL A 320 -15.35 -2.14 -2.85
CA VAL A 320 -15.99 -0.85 -2.60
C VAL A 320 -17.01 -0.96 -1.47
N LEU A 321 -17.89 -1.98 -1.52
CA LEU A 321 -18.91 -2.18 -0.48
C LEU A 321 -18.27 -2.45 0.88
N ALA A 322 -17.23 -3.28 0.95
CA ALA A 322 -16.50 -3.52 2.18
C ALA A 322 -15.86 -2.23 2.74
N ALA A 323 -15.30 -1.37 1.89
CA ALA A 323 -14.76 -0.09 2.31
C ALA A 323 -15.83 0.87 2.83
N VAL A 324 -17.01 0.90 2.18
CA VAL A 324 -18.17 1.69 2.62
C VAL A 324 -18.67 1.19 3.98
N ASP A 325 -18.82 -0.12 4.15
CA ASP A 325 -19.27 -0.70 5.41
C ASP A 325 -18.30 -0.39 6.57
N VAL A 326 -16.99 -0.42 6.31
CA VAL A 326 -15.95 0.03 7.26
C VAL A 326 -16.15 1.49 7.66
N HIS A 327 -16.44 2.36 6.70
CA HIS A 327 -16.64 3.79 6.96
C HIS A 327 -17.92 4.04 7.78
N VAL A 328 -19.02 3.43 7.41
CA VAL A 328 -20.30 3.54 8.13
C VAL A 328 -20.16 3.01 9.57
N ALA A 329 -19.47 1.91 9.74
CA ALA A 329 -19.18 1.37 11.08
C ALA A 329 -18.32 2.34 11.91
N TRP A 330 -17.33 2.98 11.28
CA TRP A 330 -16.49 4.00 11.89
C TRP A 330 -17.31 5.24 12.30
N GLU A 331 -18.19 5.75 11.43
CA GLU A 331 -19.09 6.86 11.73
C GLU A 331 -19.98 6.53 12.94
N LYS A 332 -20.63 5.37 12.92
CA LYS A 332 -21.49 4.91 14.02
C LYS A 332 -20.74 4.82 15.36
N GLN A 333 -19.49 4.32 15.33
CA GLN A 333 -18.66 4.22 16.54
C GLN A 333 -18.32 5.61 17.11
N ASN A 334 -18.22 6.64 16.25
CA ASN A 334 -17.84 7.99 16.64
C ASN A 334 -19.04 8.95 16.78
N GLY A 335 -20.27 8.46 16.67
CA GLY A 335 -21.48 9.26 16.83
C GLY A 335 -21.75 10.27 15.73
N LEU A 336 -21.32 9.94 14.50
CA LEU A 336 -21.46 10.79 13.29
C LEU A 336 -22.63 10.32 12.42
#